data_699f4ed5513d3a0e5b1fa329796b4120
#
_entry.id   699f4ed5513d3a0e5b1fa329796b4120
#
_cell.length_a   1.000
_cell.length_b   1.000
_cell.length_c   1.000
_cell.angle_alpha   90.00
_cell.angle_beta   90.00
_cell.angle_gamma   90.00
#
_symmetry.space_group_name_H-M   'P 1'
#
loop_
_entity.id
_entity.type
_entity.pdbx_description
1 polymer ?
#
loop_
_entity_poly.entity_id
_entity_poly.type
_entity_poly.pdbx_seq_one_letter_code
_entity_poly.pdbx_strand_id
1 'polypeptide(L)' 'MTDINFGHIHIKLADLMKKQGISISKLAFRSETQRTQLKAYIRNDIQRVDLAVLARLCYALECSLDDLVEYIPPQDTHHS' A
#
# COMPACT_ATOMS: atom_id res chain seq x y z
N MET A 1 -5.79 -26.86 -15.75
CA MET A 1 -5.75 -26.31 -14.54
C MET A 1 -6.42 -25.03 -14.48
N THR A 2 -7.18 -24.85 -13.57
CA THR A 2 -7.91 -23.62 -13.41
C THR A 2 -7.18 -22.68 -12.52
N ASP A 3 -7.01 -21.48 -12.95
CA ASP A 3 -6.40 -20.49 -12.12
C ASP A 3 -7.44 -19.91 -11.21
N ILE A 4 -7.18 -19.90 -9.96
CA ILE A 4 -8.07 -19.33 -8.99
C ILE A 4 -7.65 -17.89 -8.74
N ASN A 5 -8.60 -17.00 -8.86
CA ASN A 5 -8.34 -15.61 -8.57
C ASN A 5 -8.70 -15.37 -7.11
N PHE A 6 -7.69 -15.12 -6.29
CA PHE A 6 -7.91 -14.89 -4.87
C PHE A 6 -8.14 -13.42 -4.52
N GLY A 7 -8.17 -12.56 -5.53
CA GLY A 7 -8.17 -11.12 -5.26
C GLY A 7 -6.76 -10.64 -5.02
N HIS A 8 -6.62 -9.46 -4.48
CA HIS A 8 -5.28 -8.91 -4.22
C HIS A 8 -5.33 -7.86 -3.13
N ILE A 9 -4.17 -7.53 -2.64
CA ILE A 9 -4.02 -6.47 -1.65
C ILE A 9 -3.61 -5.20 -2.38
N HIS A 10 -4.27 -4.12 -2.10
CA HIS A 10 -3.98 -2.82 -2.69
C HIS A 10 -3.43 -1.91 -1.60
N ILE A 11 -2.29 -1.29 -1.86
CA ILE A 11 -1.69 -0.36 -0.92
C ILE A 11 -2.13 1.04 -1.31
N LYS A 12 -2.78 1.73 -0.40
CA LYS A 12 -3.39 3.04 -0.67
C LYS A 12 -2.43 4.18 -0.35
N LEU A 13 -1.14 3.96 -0.53
CA LEU A 13 -0.14 4.95 -0.14
C LEU A 13 -0.26 6.22 -0.97
N ALA A 14 -0.45 6.10 -2.27
CA ALA A 14 -0.56 7.27 -3.13
C ALA A 14 -1.74 8.15 -2.70
N ASP A 15 -2.86 7.54 -2.38
CA ASP A 15 -4.05 8.29 -1.97
C ASP A 15 -3.84 8.97 -0.63
N LEU A 16 -3.19 8.30 0.30
CA LEU A 16 -2.91 8.89 1.60
C LEU A 16 -1.95 10.06 1.48
N MET A 17 -0.92 9.92 0.67
CA MET A 17 0.04 10.99 0.45
C MET A 17 -0.66 12.21 -0.14
N LYS A 18 -1.53 11.98 -1.12
CA LYS A 18 -2.24 13.06 -1.76
C LYS A 18 -3.19 13.74 -0.78
N LYS A 19 -3.89 12.94 0.01
CA LYS A 19 -4.82 13.47 0.97
C LYS A 19 -4.13 14.31 2.02
N GLN A 20 -2.95 13.91 2.44
CA GLN A 20 -2.21 14.65 3.46
C GLN A 20 -1.28 15.70 2.89
N GLY A 21 -1.14 15.75 1.57
CA GLY A 21 -0.25 16.72 0.94
C GLY A 21 1.21 16.49 1.27
N ILE A 22 1.62 15.22 1.44
CA ILE A 22 2.99 14.94 1.80
C ILE A 22 3.75 14.45 0.58
N SER A 23 4.95 14.96 0.37
CA SER A 23 5.81 14.56 -0.74
C SER A 23 6.53 13.26 -0.43
N ILE A 24 7.03 12.60 -1.46
CA ILE A 24 7.78 11.38 -1.27
C ILE A 24 9.06 11.64 -0.46
N SER A 25 9.69 12.78 -0.66
CA SER A 25 10.90 13.13 0.08
C SER A 25 10.60 13.27 1.56
N LYS A 26 9.50 13.93 1.88
CA LYS A 26 9.13 14.11 3.27
C LYS A 26 8.74 12.80 3.92
N LEU A 27 8.01 11.95 3.18
CA LEU A 27 7.63 10.66 3.70
C LEU A 27 8.86 9.77 3.90
N ALA A 28 9.81 9.81 2.96
CA ALA A 28 11.05 9.04 3.09
C ALA A 28 11.80 9.44 4.36
N PHE A 29 11.84 10.72 4.63
CA PHE A 29 12.50 11.23 5.82
C PHE A 29 11.76 10.78 7.08
N ARG A 30 10.44 10.95 7.12
CA ARG A 30 9.67 10.62 8.32
C ARG A 30 9.62 9.12 8.60
N SER A 31 9.58 8.31 7.56
CA SER A 31 9.47 6.86 7.73
C SER A 31 10.82 6.17 7.72
N GLU A 32 11.89 6.94 7.48
CA GLU A 32 13.25 6.39 7.36
C GLU A 32 13.26 5.24 6.35
N THR A 33 12.60 5.44 5.23
CA THR A 33 12.50 4.44 4.18
C THR A 33 13.00 5.04 2.87
N GLN A 34 13.71 4.26 2.09
CA GLN A 34 14.29 4.75 0.87
C GLN A 34 13.22 5.07 -0.17
N ARG A 35 13.46 6.08 -0.98
CA ARG A 35 12.47 6.49 -1.98
C ARG A 35 12.16 5.40 -2.98
N THR A 36 13.15 4.61 -3.39
CA THR A 36 12.92 3.53 -4.34
C THR A 36 11.94 2.52 -3.78
N GLN A 37 12.05 2.24 -2.49
CA GLN A 37 11.15 1.32 -1.84
C GLN A 37 9.75 1.94 -1.75
N LEU A 38 9.66 3.20 -1.40
CA LEU A 38 8.37 3.89 -1.34
C LEU A 38 7.70 3.93 -2.71
N LYS A 39 8.47 4.14 -3.76
CA LYS A 39 7.92 4.17 -5.11
C LYS A 39 7.27 2.84 -5.48
N ALA A 40 7.88 1.73 -5.09
CA ALA A 40 7.31 0.42 -5.35
C ALA A 40 5.97 0.26 -4.62
N TYR A 41 5.90 0.74 -3.38
CA TYR A 41 4.65 0.69 -2.61
C TYR A 41 3.60 1.62 -3.22
N ILE A 42 3.99 2.80 -3.67
CA ILE A 42 3.08 3.75 -4.29
C ILE A 42 2.47 3.16 -5.56
N ARG A 43 3.29 2.44 -6.33
CA ARG A 43 2.81 1.87 -7.59
C ARG A 43 2.17 0.50 -7.41
N ASN A 44 2.18 -0.02 -6.21
CA ASN A 44 1.67 -1.37 -5.94
C ASN A 44 2.43 -2.42 -6.75
N ASP A 45 3.74 -2.17 -6.94
CA ASP A 45 4.57 -3.04 -7.74
C ASP A 45 5.43 -3.87 -6.81
N ILE A 46 4.82 -4.57 -5.87
CA ILE A 46 5.51 -5.40 -4.91
C ILE A 46 4.67 -6.64 -4.67
N GLN A 47 5.29 -7.74 -4.43
CA GLN A 47 4.60 -8.97 -4.09
C GLN A 47 4.81 -9.36 -2.66
N ARG A 48 5.82 -8.83 -2.02
CA ARG A 48 6.09 -9.10 -0.63
C ARG A 48 6.28 -7.79 0.08
N VAL A 49 5.62 -7.62 1.19
CA VAL A 49 5.76 -6.40 1.97
C VAL A 49 6.62 -6.67 3.19
N ASP A 50 7.32 -5.64 3.61
CA ASP A 50 8.11 -5.69 4.82
C ASP A 50 7.23 -5.11 5.91
N LEU A 51 6.95 -5.91 6.93
CA LEU A 51 6.07 -5.45 8.01
C LEU A 51 6.64 -4.24 8.73
N ALA A 52 7.96 -4.14 8.83
CA ALA A 52 8.57 -2.98 9.45
C ALA A 52 8.31 -1.73 8.64
N VAL A 53 8.31 -1.83 7.32
CA VAL A 53 8.01 -0.69 6.46
C VAL A 53 6.55 -0.28 6.63
N LEU A 54 5.65 -1.24 6.69
CA LEU A 54 4.24 -0.92 6.92
C LEU A 54 4.05 -0.19 8.24
N ALA A 55 4.74 -0.63 9.28
CA ALA A 55 4.65 0.02 10.58
C ALA A 55 5.18 1.45 10.53
N ARG A 56 6.30 1.66 9.84
CA ARG A 56 6.87 3.00 9.68
C ARG A 56 5.96 3.92 8.91
N LEU A 57 5.29 3.39 7.89
CA LEU A 57 4.36 4.19 7.12
C LEU A 57 3.12 4.57 7.94
N CYS A 58 2.61 3.64 8.72
CA CYS A 58 1.49 3.95 9.59
C CYS A 58 1.88 5.03 10.60
N TYR A 59 3.08 4.92 11.15
CA TYR A 59 3.54 5.91 12.10
C TYR A 59 3.73 7.27 11.43
N ALA A 60 4.40 7.29 10.29
CA ALA A 60 4.72 8.55 9.60
C ALA A 60 3.46 9.26 9.09
N LEU A 61 2.46 8.49 8.69
CA LEU A 61 1.22 9.05 8.15
C LEU A 61 0.12 9.13 9.20
N GLU A 62 0.41 8.70 10.41
CA GLU A 62 -0.51 8.72 11.53
C GLU A 62 -1.85 8.08 11.12
N CYS A 63 -1.77 6.90 10.56
CA CYS A 63 -2.95 6.19 10.10
C CYS A 63 -2.94 4.76 10.60
N SER A 64 -4.08 4.11 10.49
CA SER A 64 -4.17 2.70 10.85
C SER A 64 -3.80 1.84 9.64
N LEU A 65 -3.63 0.56 9.86
CA LEU A 65 -3.33 -0.33 8.76
C LEU A 65 -4.48 -0.37 7.77
N ASP A 66 -5.73 -0.28 8.25
CA ASP A 66 -6.90 -0.25 7.38
C ASP A 66 -6.87 0.94 6.43
N ASP A 67 -6.31 2.04 6.86
CA ASP A 67 -6.20 3.22 6.00
C ASP A 67 -5.16 3.02 4.92
N LEU A 68 -4.18 2.17 5.19
CA LEU A 68 -3.03 2.01 4.29
C LEU A 68 -3.20 0.87 3.31
N VAL A 69 -3.80 -0.23 3.71
CA VAL A 69 -3.95 -1.40 2.83
C VAL A 69 -5.40 -1.86 2.78
N GLU A 70 -5.75 -2.47 1.67
CA GLU A 70 -7.12 -2.92 1.45
C GLU A 70 -7.11 -4.23 0.70
N TYR A 71 -8.00 -5.13 1.08
CA TYR A 71 -8.15 -6.36 0.32
C TYR A 71 -9.22 -6.14 -0.75
N ILE A 72 -8.87 -6.43 -1.98
CA ILE A 72 -9.79 -6.32 -3.11
C ILE A 72 -10.18 -7.75 -3.52
N PRO A 73 -11.41 -8.17 -3.28
CA PRO A 73 -11.80 -9.54 -3.64
C PRO A 73 -11.88 -9.70 -5.15
N PRO A 74 -11.84 -10.93 -5.63
CA PRO A 74 -11.94 -11.16 -7.07
C PRO A 74 -13.31 -10.73 -7.58
N GLN A 75 -13.31 -10.18 -8.81
CA GLN A 75 -14.52 -9.78 -9.36
C GLN A 75 -15.23 -10.99 -9.83
N ASP A 76 -16.40 -11.26 -9.35
CA ASP A 76 -17.12 -12.41 -9.70
C ASP A 76 -18.21 -12.00 -10.61
N THR A 77 -18.09 -12.29 -11.86
CA THR A 77 -19.06 -11.87 -12.79
C THR A 77 -20.16 -12.83 -12.87
N HIS A 78 -20.11 -13.89 -12.12
CA HIS A 78 -21.11 -14.68 -12.21
C HIS A 78 -21.89 -14.56 -11.19
N HIS A 79 -22.37 -14.18 -10.68
CA HIS A 79 -23.02 -14.09 -9.66
C HIS A 79 -24.02 -14.78 -9.74
N SER A 80 -24.09 -15.40 -9.53
CA SER A 80 -24.98 -16.00 -9.41
C SER A 80 -25.83 -15.94 -8.71
#